data_5d22b0a62f42fa84d0f2f861a71b311c
#
_entry.id   5d22b0a62f42fa84d0f2f861a71b311c
#
_cell.length_a   1.000
_cell.length_b   1.000
_cell.length_c   1.000
_cell.angle_alpha   90.00
_cell.angle_beta   90.00
_cell.angle_gamma   90.00
#
_symmetry.space_group_name_H-M   'P 1'
#
loop_
_entity.id
_entity.type
_entity.pdbx_description
1 polymer ?
#
loop_
_entity_poly.entity_id
_entity_poly.type
_entity_poly.pdbx_seq_one_letter_code
_entity_poly.pdbx_strand_id
1 'polypeptide(L)'
;MRGVNAVQTRQTAEERREGVIAAATKEFAVHGFAGTSTMAIAKRVGVSQPYLFQLFGTKKDLFIAAVHECFETVRLRFESVARDARRASDDPEHLLQQMGMAYCDVLTDRNMLRLQMQAYAACDDADIRRVVHDEWTKLYDSVARASGAEHPRRLPDPR
;
A
#
# COMPACT_ATOMS: atom_id res chain seq x y z
N MET A 1 17.67 -46.02 -3.37
CA MET A 1 16.67 -44.96 -3.16
C MET A 1 17.41 -43.74 -2.63
N ARG A 2 17.65 -42.74 -3.47
CA ARG A 2 18.33 -41.50 -3.09
C ARG A 2 17.24 -40.46 -2.75
N GLY A 3 17.28 -39.98 -1.50
CA GLY A 3 16.36 -38.94 -1.01
C GLY A 3 16.51 -37.64 -1.80
N VAL A 4 15.40 -37.17 -2.30
CA VAL A 4 15.30 -35.84 -2.93
C VAL A 4 15.40 -34.81 -1.80
N ASN A 5 16.58 -34.20 -1.65
CA ASN A 5 16.75 -33.01 -0.80
C ASN A 5 15.93 -31.88 -1.42
N ALA A 6 14.78 -31.59 -0.84
CA ALA A 6 14.07 -30.36 -1.10
C ALA A 6 15.00 -29.18 -0.69
N VAL A 7 15.56 -28.50 -1.67
CA VAL A 7 16.27 -27.23 -1.47
C VAL A 7 15.23 -26.24 -0.96
N GLN A 8 15.18 -26.08 0.35
CA GLN A 8 14.40 -25.04 1.01
C GLN A 8 15.09 -23.73 0.67
N THR A 9 14.65 -23.08 -0.39
CA THR A 9 15.16 -21.77 -0.81
C THR A 9 14.98 -20.81 0.37
N ARG A 10 16.09 -20.38 0.94
CA ARG A 10 16.12 -19.46 2.08
C ARG A 10 15.56 -18.12 1.60
N GLN A 11 14.33 -17.80 1.98
CA GLN A 11 13.73 -16.50 1.68
C GLN A 11 14.67 -15.37 2.08
N THR A 12 14.82 -14.38 1.21
CA THR A 12 15.56 -13.16 1.51
C THR A 12 14.87 -12.36 2.62
N ALA A 13 15.60 -11.48 3.28
CA ALA A 13 15.00 -10.59 4.30
C ALA A 13 13.90 -9.71 3.70
N GLU A 14 14.06 -9.29 2.44
CA GLU A 14 13.08 -8.48 1.73
C GLU A 14 11.80 -9.27 1.41
N GLU A 15 11.89 -10.46 0.82
CA GLU A 15 10.73 -11.33 0.58
C GLU A 15 9.95 -11.61 1.86
N ARG A 16 10.65 -11.73 2.99
CA ARG A 16 10.03 -11.96 4.28
C ARG A 16 9.32 -10.71 4.79
N ARG A 17 9.93 -9.53 4.58
CA ARG A 17 9.33 -8.24 4.91
C ARG A 17 8.04 -8.00 4.11
N GLU A 18 8.07 -8.24 2.81
CA GLU A 18 6.89 -8.18 1.93
C GLU A 18 5.79 -9.14 2.37
N GLY A 19 6.14 -10.38 2.70
CA GLY A 19 5.18 -11.37 3.22
C GLY A 19 4.49 -10.92 4.52
N VAL A 20 5.23 -10.26 5.42
CA VAL A 20 4.66 -9.68 6.65
C VAL A 20 3.72 -8.52 6.31
N ILE A 21 4.10 -7.62 5.42
CA ILE A 21 3.24 -6.48 4.99
C ILE A 21 1.94 -7.01 4.37
N ALA A 22 2.00 -7.99 3.49
CA ALA A 22 0.83 -8.59 2.87
C ALA A 22 -0.12 -9.25 3.89
N ALA A 23 0.40 -9.90 4.92
CA ALA A 23 -0.40 -10.45 6.01
C ALA A 23 -0.99 -9.35 6.91
N ALA A 24 -0.21 -8.32 7.22
CA ALA A 24 -0.62 -7.16 8.00
C ALA A 24 -1.75 -6.39 7.29
N THR A 25 -1.65 -6.19 5.98
CA THR A 25 -2.71 -5.59 5.15
C THR A 25 -4.05 -6.30 5.36
N LYS A 26 -4.08 -7.63 5.33
CA LYS A 26 -5.30 -8.41 5.53
C LYS A 26 -5.87 -8.24 6.94
N GLU A 27 -5.02 -8.31 7.97
CA GLU A 27 -5.45 -8.18 9.36
C GLU A 27 -5.94 -6.75 9.67
N PHE A 28 -5.20 -5.73 9.26
CA PHE A 28 -5.59 -4.34 9.45
C PHE A 28 -6.84 -3.97 8.64
N ALA A 29 -7.02 -4.52 7.44
CA ALA A 29 -8.22 -4.32 6.64
C ALA A 29 -9.49 -4.78 7.35
N VAL A 30 -9.41 -5.88 8.11
CA VAL A 30 -10.57 -6.47 8.81
C VAL A 30 -10.79 -5.85 10.18
N HIS A 31 -9.72 -5.67 10.96
CA HIS A 31 -9.80 -5.35 12.39
C HIS A 31 -9.40 -3.89 12.72
N GLY A 32 -8.94 -3.14 11.73
CA GLY A 32 -8.45 -1.78 11.91
C GLY A 32 -7.14 -1.69 12.69
N PHE A 33 -6.63 -0.46 12.85
CA PHE A 33 -5.39 -0.24 13.59
C PHE A 33 -5.53 -0.70 15.05
N ALA A 34 -6.59 -0.29 15.76
CA ALA A 34 -6.75 -0.60 17.17
C ALA A 34 -6.98 -2.11 17.42
N GLY A 35 -7.88 -2.74 16.64
CA GLY A 35 -8.34 -4.12 16.86
C GLY A 35 -7.37 -5.21 16.38
N THR A 36 -6.39 -4.89 15.55
CA THR A 36 -5.46 -5.90 15.01
C THR A 36 -4.47 -6.39 16.06
N SER A 37 -4.30 -7.72 16.13
CA SER A 37 -3.28 -8.39 16.94
C SER A 37 -2.01 -8.65 16.13
N THR A 38 -0.87 -8.14 16.59
CA THR A 38 0.45 -8.42 15.99
C THR A 38 0.85 -9.89 16.12
N MET A 39 0.36 -10.58 17.15
CA MET A 39 0.53 -12.03 17.31
C MET A 39 -0.22 -12.79 16.20
N ALA A 40 -1.42 -12.36 15.81
CA ALA A 40 -2.17 -12.98 14.72
C ALA A 40 -1.43 -12.81 13.38
N ILE A 41 -0.85 -11.62 13.13
CA ILE A 41 0.00 -11.37 11.95
C ILE A 41 1.21 -12.30 11.95
N ALA A 42 1.96 -12.35 13.06
CA ALA A 42 3.15 -13.18 13.19
C ALA A 42 2.83 -14.67 12.95
N LYS A 43 1.74 -15.19 13.55
CA LYS A 43 1.25 -16.55 13.36
C LYS A 43 0.91 -16.84 11.88
N ARG A 44 0.27 -15.89 11.19
CA ARG A 44 -0.13 -16.06 9.78
C ARG A 44 1.05 -16.25 8.85
N VAL A 45 2.18 -15.59 9.12
CA VAL A 45 3.40 -15.66 8.30
C VAL A 45 4.42 -16.67 8.83
N GLY A 46 4.12 -17.35 9.95
CA GLY A 46 5.00 -18.39 10.51
C GLY A 46 6.26 -17.81 11.17
N VAL A 47 6.20 -16.58 11.72
CA VAL A 47 7.31 -15.96 12.44
C VAL A 47 6.96 -15.74 13.91
N SER A 48 7.96 -15.46 14.76
CA SER A 48 7.72 -15.03 16.13
C SER A 48 7.32 -13.55 16.19
N GLN A 49 6.51 -13.19 17.18
CA GLN A 49 6.16 -11.78 17.40
C GLN A 49 7.39 -10.88 17.71
N PRO A 50 8.39 -11.30 18.49
CA PRO A 50 9.63 -10.53 18.63
C PRO A 50 10.35 -10.29 17.31
N TYR A 51 10.38 -11.26 16.41
CA TYR A 51 10.97 -11.09 15.08
C TYR A 51 10.20 -10.07 14.23
N LEU A 52 8.86 -10.07 14.32
CA LEU A 52 8.03 -9.06 13.66
C LEU A 52 8.40 -7.64 14.14
N PHE A 53 8.57 -7.44 15.44
CA PHE A 53 9.01 -6.16 15.99
C PHE A 53 10.46 -5.80 15.65
N GLN A 54 11.33 -6.79 15.49
CA GLN A 54 12.68 -6.55 14.99
C GLN A 54 12.67 -6.01 13.55
N LEU A 55 11.72 -6.45 12.71
CA LEU A 55 11.58 -5.98 11.32
C LEU A 55 10.94 -4.59 11.19
N PHE A 56 9.98 -4.26 12.06
CA PHE A 56 9.13 -3.07 11.89
C PHE A 56 9.15 -2.09 13.06
N GLY A 57 9.72 -2.46 14.21
CA GLY A 57 9.71 -1.63 15.40
C GLY A 57 8.41 -1.76 16.20
N THR A 58 7.35 -1.10 15.79
CA THR A 58 6.07 -1.08 16.51
C THR A 58 4.90 -1.57 15.63
N LYS A 59 3.74 -1.81 16.26
CA LYS A 59 2.48 -2.05 15.53
C LYS A 59 2.13 -0.87 14.61
N LYS A 60 2.40 0.36 15.06
CA LYS A 60 2.16 1.57 14.27
C LYS A 60 3.06 1.62 13.04
N ASP A 61 4.33 1.31 13.18
CA ASP A 61 5.26 1.28 12.03
C ASP A 61 4.86 0.21 11.01
N LEU A 62 4.40 -0.95 11.47
CA LEU A 62 3.88 -2.00 10.59
C LEU A 62 2.58 -1.56 9.89
N PHE A 63 1.69 -0.85 10.58
CA PHE A 63 0.48 -0.29 9.97
C PHE A 63 0.83 0.75 8.91
N ILE A 64 1.73 1.68 9.22
CA ILE A 64 2.25 2.69 8.30
C ILE A 64 2.88 2.03 7.06
N ALA A 65 3.69 0.97 7.25
CA ALA A 65 4.27 0.23 6.14
C ALA A 65 3.20 -0.40 5.23
N ALA A 66 2.12 -0.97 5.81
CA ALA A 66 1.02 -1.52 5.03
C ALA A 66 0.22 -0.44 4.28
N VAL A 67 0.00 0.73 4.90
CA VAL A 67 -0.65 1.88 4.26
C VAL A 67 0.21 2.40 3.10
N HIS A 68 1.51 2.57 3.32
CA HIS A 68 2.46 2.99 2.28
C HIS A 68 2.41 2.04 1.07
N GLU A 69 2.51 0.73 1.28
CA GLU A 69 2.45 -0.28 0.21
C GLU A 69 1.13 -0.23 -0.56
N CYS A 70 0.02 0.04 0.14
CA CYS A 70 -1.30 0.21 -0.47
C CYS A 70 -1.32 1.39 -1.45
N PHE A 71 -0.85 2.56 -1.03
CA PHE A 71 -0.79 3.75 -1.88
C PHE A 71 0.21 3.60 -3.03
N GLU A 72 1.36 2.98 -2.75
CA GLU A 72 2.39 2.71 -3.74
C GLU A 72 1.88 1.80 -4.87
N THR A 73 1.11 0.77 -4.52
CA THR A 73 0.46 -0.11 -5.50
C THR A 73 -0.46 0.68 -6.43
N VAL A 74 -1.29 1.58 -5.88
CA VAL A 74 -2.18 2.45 -6.68
C VAL A 74 -1.36 3.37 -7.58
N ARG A 75 -0.33 4.02 -7.02
CA ARG A 75 0.55 4.94 -7.75
C ARG A 75 1.25 4.26 -8.93
N LEU A 76 1.86 3.11 -8.69
CA LEU A 76 2.55 2.34 -9.74
C LEU A 76 1.57 1.88 -10.83
N ARG A 77 0.35 1.50 -10.45
CA ARG A 77 -0.70 1.15 -11.41
C ARG A 77 -1.06 2.34 -12.29
N PHE A 78 -1.23 3.52 -11.71
CA PHE A 78 -1.52 4.74 -12.45
C PHE A 78 -0.37 5.12 -13.39
N GLU A 79 0.86 5.05 -12.94
CA GLU A 79 2.03 5.33 -13.78
C GLU A 79 2.18 4.35 -14.95
N SER A 80 1.85 3.07 -14.73
CA SER A 80 1.85 2.08 -15.80
C SER A 80 0.80 2.42 -16.85
N VAL A 81 -0.44 2.65 -16.42
CA VAL A 81 -1.55 3.00 -17.32
C VAL A 81 -1.28 4.32 -18.06
N ALA A 82 -0.71 5.32 -17.38
CA ALA A 82 -0.35 6.59 -17.99
C ALA A 82 0.71 6.43 -19.10
N ARG A 83 1.69 5.56 -18.90
CA ARG A 83 2.69 5.25 -19.96
C ARG A 83 2.06 4.60 -21.17
N ASP A 84 1.13 3.67 -20.95
CA ASP A 84 0.47 2.93 -22.04
C ASP A 84 -0.54 3.80 -22.78
N ALA A 85 -1.33 4.60 -22.07
CA ALA A 85 -2.30 5.54 -22.65
C ALA A 85 -1.61 6.60 -23.52
N ARG A 86 -0.48 7.16 -23.07
CA ARG A 86 0.30 8.14 -23.87
C ARG A 86 0.91 7.56 -25.15
N ARG A 87 1.17 6.26 -25.19
CA ARG A 87 1.60 5.59 -26.43
C ARG A 87 0.47 5.46 -27.44
N ALA A 88 -0.77 5.42 -26.96
CA ALA A 88 -1.97 5.26 -27.77
C ALA A 88 -2.58 6.59 -28.22
N SER A 89 -2.52 7.63 -27.35
CA SER A 89 -3.12 8.94 -27.60
C SER A 89 -2.47 10.01 -26.72
N ASP A 90 -2.33 11.22 -27.23
CA ASP A 90 -1.93 12.41 -26.47
C ASP A 90 -3.12 13.14 -25.82
N ASP A 91 -4.33 12.58 -25.93
CA ASP A 91 -5.54 13.18 -25.36
C ASP A 91 -5.57 13.02 -23.82
N PRO A 92 -5.57 14.12 -23.05
CA PRO A 92 -5.63 14.07 -21.59
C PRO A 92 -6.91 13.43 -21.05
N GLU A 93 -8.05 13.56 -21.74
CA GLU A 93 -9.31 12.98 -21.31
C GLU A 93 -9.27 11.46 -21.43
N HIS A 94 -8.73 10.95 -22.53
CA HIS A 94 -8.48 9.51 -22.69
C HIS A 94 -7.59 8.95 -21.57
N LEU A 95 -6.50 9.67 -21.24
CA LEU A 95 -5.59 9.29 -20.15
C LEU A 95 -6.31 9.20 -18.81
N LEU A 96 -7.08 10.24 -18.44
CA LEU A 96 -7.81 10.27 -17.16
C LEU A 96 -8.87 9.16 -17.09
N GLN A 97 -9.55 8.86 -18.20
CA GLN A 97 -10.49 7.74 -18.28
C GLN A 97 -9.79 6.40 -18.00
N GLN A 98 -8.63 6.13 -18.63
CA GLN A 98 -7.87 4.91 -18.40
C GLN A 98 -7.38 4.80 -16.94
N MET A 99 -6.94 5.90 -16.36
CA MET A 99 -6.55 5.93 -14.93
C MET A 99 -7.76 5.68 -14.01
N GLY A 100 -8.93 6.24 -14.33
CA GLY A 100 -10.17 5.96 -13.60
C GLY A 100 -10.56 4.48 -13.63
N MET A 101 -10.47 3.84 -14.80
CA MET A 101 -10.71 2.41 -14.94
C MET A 101 -9.71 1.59 -14.14
N ALA A 102 -8.43 1.94 -14.19
CA ALA A 102 -7.38 1.27 -13.40
C ALA A 102 -7.62 1.40 -11.90
N TYR A 103 -8.16 2.53 -11.42
CA TYR A 103 -8.55 2.67 -10.01
C TYR A 103 -9.72 1.76 -9.66
N CYS A 104 -10.73 1.64 -10.51
CA CYS A 104 -11.82 0.69 -10.30
C CYS A 104 -11.31 -0.75 -10.18
N ASP A 105 -10.31 -1.14 -10.97
CA ASP A 105 -9.67 -2.47 -10.85
C ASP A 105 -9.00 -2.65 -9.49
N VAL A 106 -8.28 -1.64 -8.99
CA VAL A 106 -7.67 -1.68 -7.66
C VAL A 106 -8.72 -1.86 -6.56
N LEU A 107 -9.88 -1.21 -6.70
CA LEU A 107 -11.00 -1.33 -5.74
C LEU A 107 -11.63 -2.74 -5.70
N THR A 108 -11.34 -3.61 -6.67
CA THR A 108 -11.77 -5.01 -6.62
C THR A 108 -11.05 -5.80 -5.52
N ASP A 109 -9.83 -5.38 -5.13
CA ASP A 109 -9.17 -5.92 -3.94
C ASP A 109 -9.79 -5.31 -2.67
N ARG A 110 -10.70 -6.06 -2.07
CA ARG A 110 -11.41 -5.65 -0.86
C ARG A 110 -10.47 -5.32 0.32
N ASN A 111 -9.30 -5.93 0.40
CA ASN A 111 -8.36 -5.67 1.49
C ASN A 111 -7.68 -4.31 1.29
N MET A 112 -7.32 -3.97 0.06
CA MET A 112 -6.78 -2.66 -0.29
C MET A 112 -7.76 -1.54 0.05
N LEU A 113 -9.01 -1.65 -0.42
CA LEU A 113 -10.05 -0.68 -0.14
C LEU A 113 -10.30 -0.54 1.36
N ARG A 114 -10.45 -1.67 2.08
CA ARG A 114 -10.68 -1.65 3.53
C ARG A 114 -9.51 -1.03 4.28
N LEU A 115 -8.27 -1.35 3.90
CA LEU A 115 -7.09 -0.77 4.54
C LEU A 115 -7.04 0.74 4.37
N GLN A 116 -7.39 1.28 3.18
CA GLN A 116 -7.51 2.73 2.97
C GLN A 116 -8.54 3.34 3.92
N MET A 117 -9.72 2.73 4.06
CA MET A 117 -10.75 3.21 5.00
C MET A 117 -10.26 3.17 6.45
N GLN A 118 -9.55 2.11 6.84
CA GLN A 118 -8.97 1.99 8.19
C GLN A 118 -7.85 3.01 8.43
N ALA A 119 -7.08 3.37 7.40
CA ALA A 119 -6.07 4.41 7.49
C ALA A 119 -6.71 5.78 7.78
N TYR A 120 -7.82 6.11 7.10
CA TYR A 120 -8.56 7.35 7.36
C TYR A 120 -9.18 7.35 8.76
N ALA A 121 -9.77 6.23 9.19
CA ALA A 121 -10.34 6.07 10.53
C ALA A 121 -9.29 6.19 11.65
N ALA A 122 -8.01 5.94 11.34
CA ALA A 122 -6.90 6.04 12.30
C ALA A 122 -6.20 7.42 12.29
N CYS A 123 -6.69 8.40 11.52
CA CYS A 123 -6.09 9.73 11.40
C CYS A 123 -6.21 10.62 12.65
N ASP A 124 -6.82 10.14 13.73
CA ASP A 124 -6.69 10.76 15.06
C ASP A 124 -5.23 10.70 15.56
N ASP A 125 -4.47 9.66 15.20
CA ASP A 125 -3.03 9.59 15.43
C ASP A 125 -2.30 10.51 14.43
N ALA A 126 -1.50 11.45 14.96
CA ALA A 126 -0.82 12.48 14.17
C ALA A 126 0.21 11.90 13.18
N ASP A 127 0.88 10.80 13.52
CA ASP A 127 1.87 10.17 12.64
C ASP A 127 1.17 9.47 11.47
N ILE A 128 0.08 8.77 11.74
CA ILE A 128 -0.73 8.11 10.70
C ILE A 128 -1.34 9.16 9.77
N ARG A 129 -1.91 10.24 10.33
CA ARG A 129 -2.49 11.35 9.55
C ARG A 129 -1.46 11.95 8.60
N ARG A 130 -0.24 12.22 9.08
CA ARG A 130 0.86 12.76 8.26
C ARG A 130 1.20 11.82 7.12
N VAL A 131 1.36 10.53 7.38
CA VAL A 131 1.65 9.55 6.34
C VAL A 131 0.53 9.48 5.30
N VAL A 132 -0.73 9.41 5.72
CA VAL A 132 -1.87 9.40 4.79
C VAL A 132 -1.89 10.66 3.92
N HIS A 133 -1.64 11.85 4.51
CA HIS A 133 -1.55 13.11 3.77
C HIS A 133 -0.41 13.07 2.74
N ASP A 134 0.78 12.62 3.13
CA ASP A 134 1.95 12.55 2.26
C ASP A 134 1.74 11.56 1.10
N GLU A 135 1.15 10.41 1.36
CA GLU A 135 0.84 9.43 0.32
C GLU A 135 -0.21 9.94 -0.67
N TRP A 136 -1.26 10.63 -0.18
CA TRP A 136 -2.22 11.31 -1.05
C TRP A 136 -1.55 12.38 -1.91
N THR A 137 -0.64 13.17 -1.34
CA THR A 137 0.09 14.21 -2.07
C THR A 137 0.92 13.58 -3.19
N LYS A 138 1.66 12.50 -2.90
CA LYS A 138 2.45 11.77 -3.92
C LYS A 138 1.56 11.20 -5.04
N LEU A 139 0.44 10.60 -4.68
CA LEU A 139 -0.50 10.05 -5.65
C LEU A 139 -1.10 11.15 -6.53
N TYR A 140 -1.53 12.26 -5.93
CA TYR A 140 -2.05 13.42 -6.62
C TYR A 140 -1.01 14.00 -7.59
N ASP A 141 0.22 14.21 -7.12
CA ASP A 141 1.33 14.72 -7.95
C ASP A 141 1.63 13.79 -9.14
N SER A 142 1.52 12.48 -8.95
CA SER A 142 1.69 11.50 -10.01
C SER A 142 0.61 11.63 -11.09
N VAL A 143 -0.66 11.79 -10.68
CA VAL A 143 -1.79 12.01 -11.60
C VAL A 143 -1.66 13.33 -12.34
N ALA A 144 -1.33 14.43 -11.64
CA ALA A 144 -1.17 15.76 -12.22
C ALA A 144 -0.04 15.77 -13.28
N ARG A 145 1.11 15.18 -12.97
CA ARG A 145 2.20 15.02 -13.95
C ARG A 145 1.80 14.17 -15.14
N ALA A 146 1.02 13.11 -14.91
CA ALA A 146 0.57 12.23 -15.98
C ALA A 146 -0.45 12.91 -16.89
N SER A 147 -1.39 13.69 -16.36
CA SER A 147 -2.45 14.35 -17.13
C SER A 147 -2.03 15.66 -17.78
N GLY A 148 -0.87 16.23 -17.39
CA GLY A 148 -0.47 17.60 -17.79
C GLY A 148 -1.34 18.69 -17.15
N ALA A 149 -2.17 18.35 -16.17
CA ALA A 149 -2.99 19.30 -15.46
C ALA A 149 -2.12 20.28 -14.65
N GLU A 150 -2.42 21.58 -14.74
CA GLU A 150 -1.81 22.55 -13.84
C GLU A 150 -2.14 22.18 -12.40
N HIS A 151 -1.12 22.25 -11.54
CA HIS A 151 -1.21 21.86 -10.14
C HIS A 151 -2.24 22.76 -9.41
N PRO A 152 -3.44 22.30 -9.05
CA PRO A 152 -4.25 23.07 -8.11
C PRO A 152 -3.54 23.04 -6.76
N ARG A 153 -3.56 24.16 -6.07
CA ARG A 153 -2.86 24.46 -4.80
C ARG A 153 -2.67 23.23 -3.92
N ARG A 154 -1.43 23.04 -3.41
CA ARG A 154 -1.09 22.01 -2.41
C ARG A 154 -2.23 21.79 -1.43
N LEU A 155 -2.52 20.52 -1.14
CA LEU A 155 -3.40 20.17 -0.03
C LEU A 155 -2.94 20.93 1.22
N PRO A 156 -3.85 21.54 2.00
CA PRO A 156 -3.46 22.26 3.20
C PRO A 156 -2.73 21.31 4.16
N ASP A 157 -1.65 21.82 4.75
CA ASP A 157 -0.86 21.11 5.75
C ASP A 157 -1.78 20.63 6.89
N PRO A 158 -1.79 19.35 7.25
CA PRO A 158 -2.58 18.85 8.36
C PRO A 158 -2.06 19.45 9.69
N ARG A 159 -2.77 20.46 10.21
CA ARG A 159 -2.48 21.04 11.54
C ARG A 159 -2.92 20.11 12.66
#